data_e9e66fe78095809253e55ae53a6145a0
#
_entry.id   e9e66fe78095809253e55ae53a6145a0
#
_cell.length_a   1.000
_cell.length_b   1.000
_cell.length_c   1.000
_cell.angle_alpha   90.00
_cell.angle_beta   90.00
_cell.angle_gamma   90.00
#
_symmetry.space_group_name_H-M   'P 1'
#
loop_
_entity.id
_entity.type
_entity.pdbx_description
1 polymer ?
#
loop_
_entity_poly.entity_id
_entity_poly.type
_entity_poly.pdbx_seq_one_letter_code
_entity_poly.pdbx_strand_id
1 'polypeptide(L)'
;GHGEVDDLLAVLEDAKCRCGNLPIALAGFSFGAFCQTRVAKRLADAGHPAQRLVLVGTAAGHVEGSRQYDTEAVPHDTIVIHGADDTLVPPANVYAWALPLDLPVVVVPGADHFFHRRLHLIRDIVTRAWRH
;
A
#
# COMPACT_ATOMS: atom_id res chain seq x y z
N GLY A 1 8.83 -6.53 9.08
CA GLY A 1 8.41 -6.25 9.89
C GLY A 1 7.81 -5.53 11.07
N HIS A 2 7.94 -6.11 12.25
CA HIS A 2 7.31 -5.49 13.43
C HIS A 2 7.97 -4.15 13.80
N GLY A 3 9.29 -4.05 13.65
CA GLY A 3 10.03 -2.83 14.00
C GLY A 3 9.62 -1.66 13.12
N GLU A 4 9.48 -1.89 11.83
CA GLU A 4 9.09 -0.85 10.86
C GLU A 4 7.65 -0.38 11.10
N VAL A 5 6.75 -1.29 11.45
CA VAL A 5 5.36 -0.93 11.77
C VAL A 5 5.31 -0.08 13.05
N ASP A 6 6.07 -0.46 14.07
CA ASP A 6 6.14 0.31 15.32
C ASP A 6 6.73 1.70 15.08
N ASP A 7 7.74 1.81 14.23
CA ASP A 7 8.34 3.10 13.84
C ASP A 7 7.33 3.99 13.12
N LEU A 8 6.55 3.41 12.18
CA LEU A 8 5.50 4.15 11.48
C LEU A 8 4.42 4.62 12.43
N LEU A 9 4.02 3.80 13.38
CA LEU A 9 3.03 4.18 14.39
C LEU A 9 3.54 5.31 15.28
N ALA A 10 4.83 5.29 15.64
CA ALA A 10 5.44 6.38 16.42
C ALA A 10 5.44 7.70 15.64
N VAL A 11 5.74 7.64 14.33
CA VAL A 11 5.67 8.83 13.46
C VAL A 11 4.25 9.36 13.39
N LEU A 12 3.25 8.49 13.31
CA LEU A 12 1.84 8.91 13.29
C LEU A 12 1.42 9.58 14.59
N GLU A 13 1.86 9.08 15.74
CA GLU A 13 1.57 9.71 17.03
C GLU A 13 2.17 11.13 17.09
N ASP A 14 3.41 11.29 16.62
CA ASP A 14 4.04 12.61 16.54
C ASP A 14 3.28 13.54 15.61
N ALA A 15 2.84 13.04 14.45
CA ALA A 15 2.05 13.81 13.49
C ALA A 15 0.71 14.25 14.09
N LYS A 16 0.03 13.38 14.84
CA LYS A 16 -1.21 13.72 15.55
C LYS A 16 -1.00 14.84 16.55
N CYS A 17 0.10 14.80 17.30
CA CYS A 17 0.45 15.85 18.25
C CYS A 17 0.65 17.21 17.56
N ARG A 18 1.17 17.21 16.33
CA ARG A 18 1.44 18.44 15.57
C ARG A 18 0.24 18.94 14.78
N CYS A 19 -0.56 18.02 14.23
CA CYS A 19 -1.61 18.32 13.26
C CYS A 19 -3.02 18.17 13.84
N GLY A 20 -3.17 17.71 15.07
CA GLY A 20 -4.46 17.51 15.70
C GLY A 20 -5.27 16.37 15.09
N ASN A 21 -6.56 16.60 14.86
CA ASN A 21 -7.48 15.58 14.37
C ASN A 21 -7.66 15.57 12.85
N LEU A 22 -6.64 15.99 12.11
CA LEU A 22 -6.70 15.94 10.65
C LEU A 22 -6.78 14.51 10.14
N PRO A 23 -7.54 14.26 9.07
CA PRO A 23 -7.58 12.94 8.44
C PRO A 23 -6.19 12.50 7.99
N ILE A 24 -5.92 11.20 8.08
CA ILE A 24 -4.61 10.62 7.73
C ILE A 24 -4.77 9.77 6.48
N ALA A 25 -3.89 10.00 5.50
CA ALA A 25 -3.71 9.12 4.36
C ALA A 25 -2.37 8.39 4.52
N LEU A 26 -2.37 7.10 4.20
CA LEU A 26 -1.17 6.28 4.24
C LEU A 26 -0.79 5.88 2.82
N ALA A 27 0.50 5.91 2.53
CA ALA A 27 1.01 5.44 1.25
C ALA A 27 2.26 4.60 1.48
N GLY A 28 2.45 3.58 0.67
CA GLY A 28 3.62 2.72 0.79
C GLY A 28 4.03 2.13 -0.55
N PHE A 29 5.31 1.78 -0.63
CA PHE A 29 5.89 1.17 -1.81
C PHE A 29 6.61 -0.11 -1.41
N SER A 30 6.37 -1.20 -2.15
CA SER A 30 7.05 -2.49 -1.98
C SER A 30 6.88 -3.04 -0.55
N PHE A 31 7.97 -3.28 0.18
CA PHE A 31 7.93 -3.67 1.59
C PHE A 31 7.20 -2.61 2.43
N GLY A 32 7.40 -1.32 2.13
CA GLY A 32 6.68 -0.24 2.80
C GLY A 32 5.17 -0.33 2.61
N ALA A 33 4.70 -0.77 1.44
CA ALA A 33 3.27 -1.01 1.22
C ALA A 33 2.75 -2.12 2.14
N PHE A 34 3.49 -3.23 2.25
CA PHE A 34 3.16 -4.31 3.18
C PHE A 34 3.06 -3.78 4.61
N CYS A 35 4.03 -2.99 5.06
CA CYS A 35 4.01 -2.39 6.39
C CYS A 35 2.79 -1.49 6.59
N GLN A 36 2.43 -0.70 5.59
CA GLN A 36 1.29 0.20 5.68
C GLN A 36 -0.04 -0.56 5.80
N THR A 37 -0.16 -1.76 5.23
CA THR A 37 -1.37 -2.57 5.45
C THR A 37 -1.53 -2.92 6.93
N ARG A 38 -0.45 -3.21 7.61
CA ARG A 38 -0.46 -3.52 9.05
C ARG A 38 -0.74 -2.27 9.89
N VAL A 39 -0.16 -1.13 9.52
CA VAL A 39 -0.46 0.15 10.17
C VAL A 39 -1.94 0.48 10.03
N ALA A 40 -2.48 0.37 8.81
CA ALA A 40 -3.89 0.63 8.55
C ALA A 40 -4.80 -0.25 9.40
N LYS A 41 -4.46 -1.54 9.53
CA LYS A 41 -5.23 -2.47 10.36
C LYS A 41 -5.21 -2.05 11.82
N ARG A 42 -4.04 -1.71 12.37
CA ARG A 42 -3.91 -1.26 13.76
C ARG A 42 -4.70 0.00 14.02
N LEU A 43 -4.68 0.96 13.09
CA LEU A 43 -5.47 2.19 13.22
C LEU A 43 -6.97 1.90 13.22
N ALA A 44 -7.42 1.02 12.33
CA ALA A 44 -8.83 0.63 12.25
C ALA A 44 -9.27 -0.09 13.52
N ASP A 45 -8.45 -1.02 14.05
CA ASP A 45 -8.73 -1.76 15.27
C ASP A 45 -8.80 -0.82 16.50
N ALA A 46 -8.06 0.28 16.47
CA ALA A 46 -8.09 1.31 17.52
C ALA A 46 -9.23 2.31 17.35
N GLY A 47 -10.07 2.17 16.32
CA GLY A 47 -11.21 3.06 16.08
C GLY A 47 -10.87 4.34 15.32
N HIS A 48 -9.65 4.43 14.74
CA HIS A 48 -9.17 5.62 14.02
C HIS A 48 -8.64 5.23 12.64
N PRO A 49 -9.48 4.65 11.75
CA PRO A 49 -9.00 4.17 10.44
C PRO A 49 -8.42 5.31 9.59
N ALA A 50 -7.44 4.97 8.78
CA ALA A 50 -6.93 5.91 7.79
C ALA A 50 -8.03 6.28 6.80
N GLN A 51 -8.06 7.54 6.37
CA GLN A 51 -9.04 8.00 5.39
C GLN A 51 -8.76 7.42 4.00
N ARG A 52 -7.48 7.31 3.65
CA ARG A 52 -7.05 6.77 2.37
C ARG A 52 -5.82 5.89 2.54
N LEU A 53 -5.70 4.90 1.68
CA LEU A 53 -4.54 4.01 1.64
C LEU A 53 -4.13 3.82 0.18
N VAL A 54 -2.85 4.08 -0.12
CA VAL A 54 -2.28 3.89 -1.45
C VAL A 54 -1.12 2.91 -1.34
N LEU A 55 -1.17 1.85 -2.11
CA LEU A 55 -0.18 0.78 -2.09
C LEU A 55 0.38 0.58 -3.49
N VAL A 56 1.70 0.70 -3.63
CA VAL A 56 2.39 0.58 -4.92
C VAL A 56 3.44 -0.52 -4.84
N GLY A 57 3.44 -1.43 -5.80
CA GLY A 57 4.41 -2.52 -5.86
C GLY A 57 4.37 -3.40 -4.60
N THR A 58 3.19 -3.66 -4.08
CA THR A 58 2.97 -4.24 -2.75
C THR A 58 3.61 -5.61 -2.61
N ALA A 59 4.48 -5.77 -1.63
CA ALA A 59 5.03 -7.08 -1.29
C ALA A 59 3.90 -7.99 -0.77
N ALA A 60 3.67 -9.08 -1.46
CA ALA A 60 2.61 -10.04 -1.14
C ALA A 60 3.04 -11.43 -1.60
N GLY A 61 2.66 -12.45 -0.87
CA GLY A 61 3.00 -13.83 -1.19
C GLY A 61 4.48 -14.10 -1.14
N HIS A 62 4.93 -15.09 -1.90
CA HIS A 62 6.35 -15.44 -1.96
C HIS A 62 7.10 -14.53 -2.91
N VAL A 63 8.10 -13.82 -2.39
CA VAL A 63 8.96 -12.92 -3.14
C VAL A 63 10.36 -13.52 -3.19
N GLU A 64 11.04 -13.35 -4.32
CA GLU A 64 12.39 -13.86 -4.55
C GLU A 64 13.33 -13.47 -3.40
N GLY A 65 14.23 -14.39 -3.00
CA GLY A 65 15.05 -14.24 -1.81
C GLY A 65 14.43 -14.88 -0.57
N SER A 66 13.42 -15.73 -0.75
CA SER A 66 12.77 -16.60 0.24
C SER A 66 11.91 -15.90 1.30
N ARG A 67 11.42 -14.68 1.03
CA ARG A 67 10.47 -14.03 1.92
C ARG A 67 9.02 -14.34 1.53
N GLN A 68 8.22 -14.67 2.54
CA GLN A 68 6.79 -14.86 2.41
C GLN A 68 6.09 -13.70 3.11
N TYR A 69 5.18 -13.03 2.41
CA TYR A 69 4.44 -11.88 2.95
C TYR A 69 2.97 -12.24 3.14
N ASP A 70 2.53 -12.21 4.38
CA ASP A 70 1.12 -12.34 4.75
C ASP A 70 0.51 -10.94 4.84
N THR A 71 0.16 -10.41 3.68
CA THR A 71 -0.31 -9.04 3.57
C THR A 71 -1.73 -8.94 4.11
N GLU A 72 -1.96 -7.95 4.98
CA GLU A 72 -3.25 -7.77 5.65
C GLU A 72 -4.35 -7.38 4.67
N ALA A 73 -5.59 -7.70 5.03
CA ALA A 73 -6.77 -7.20 4.32
C ALA A 73 -6.87 -5.68 4.47
N VAL A 74 -7.32 -5.02 3.43
CA VAL A 74 -7.44 -3.55 3.39
C VAL A 74 -8.85 -3.14 2.96
N PRO A 75 -9.26 -1.89 3.24
CA PRO A 75 -10.58 -1.41 2.79
C PRO A 75 -10.73 -1.38 1.27
N HIS A 76 -11.96 -1.43 0.81
CA HIS A 76 -12.29 -1.48 -0.62
C HIS A 76 -11.90 -0.22 -1.40
N ASP A 77 -11.79 0.92 -0.71
CA ASP A 77 -11.38 2.19 -1.34
C ASP A 77 -9.86 2.37 -1.40
N THR A 78 -9.11 1.34 -1.01
CA THR A 78 -7.65 1.33 -1.14
C THR A 78 -7.25 1.38 -2.61
N ILE A 79 -6.29 2.25 -2.93
CA ILE A 79 -5.72 2.34 -4.27
C ILE A 79 -4.52 1.42 -4.34
N VAL A 80 -4.61 0.38 -5.17
CA VAL A 80 -3.52 -0.59 -5.36
C VAL A 80 -3.00 -0.44 -6.79
N ILE A 81 -1.71 -0.15 -6.92
CA ILE A 81 -1.07 0.08 -8.21
C ILE A 81 0.11 -0.88 -8.35
N HIS A 82 0.20 -1.55 -9.48
CA HIS A 82 1.25 -2.52 -9.72
C HIS A 82 1.75 -2.45 -11.15
N GLY A 83 3.05 -2.63 -11.36
CA GLY A 83 3.63 -2.68 -12.69
C GLY A 83 3.42 -4.03 -13.35
N ALA A 84 2.96 -4.03 -14.59
CA ALA A 84 2.74 -5.27 -15.35
C ALA A 84 4.03 -6.07 -15.51
N ASP A 85 5.17 -5.39 -15.57
CA ASP A 85 6.49 -5.99 -15.78
C ASP A 85 7.31 -6.10 -14.50
N ASP A 86 6.65 -6.06 -13.34
CA ASP A 86 7.32 -6.21 -12.04
C ASP A 86 7.85 -7.64 -11.90
N THR A 87 9.17 -7.78 -11.85
CA THR A 87 9.86 -9.06 -11.69
C THR A 87 10.28 -9.33 -10.25
N LEU A 88 10.25 -8.33 -9.39
CA LEU A 88 10.58 -8.50 -7.96
C LEU A 88 9.36 -9.00 -7.17
N VAL A 89 8.22 -8.39 -7.40
CA VAL A 89 6.94 -8.88 -6.87
C VAL A 89 6.06 -9.21 -8.08
N PRO A 90 5.94 -10.49 -8.45
CA PRO A 90 5.10 -10.83 -9.60
C PRO A 90 3.67 -10.32 -9.43
N PRO A 91 3.07 -9.70 -10.46
CA PRO A 91 1.68 -9.23 -10.35
C PRO A 91 0.69 -10.30 -9.89
N ALA A 92 0.94 -11.57 -10.24
CA ALA A 92 0.10 -12.68 -9.80
C ALA A 92 -0.01 -12.78 -8.27
N ASN A 93 1.04 -12.41 -7.54
CA ASN A 93 1.03 -12.41 -6.08
C ASN A 93 0.02 -11.37 -5.54
N VAL A 94 0.02 -10.20 -6.15
CA VAL A 94 -0.91 -9.12 -5.77
C VAL A 94 -2.34 -9.51 -6.13
N TYR A 95 -2.56 -10.12 -7.27
CA TYR A 95 -3.89 -10.62 -7.67
C TYR A 95 -4.40 -11.66 -6.69
N ALA A 96 -3.56 -12.61 -6.27
CA ALA A 96 -3.93 -13.64 -5.30
C ALA A 96 -4.32 -13.04 -3.94
N TRP A 97 -3.65 -11.99 -3.53
CA TRP A 97 -3.99 -11.28 -2.30
C TRP A 97 -5.28 -10.46 -2.45
N ALA A 98 -5.47 -9.80 -3.58
CA ALA A 98 -6.60 -8.90 -3.81
C ALA A 98 -7.91 -9.64 -4.11
N LEU A 99 -7.85 -10.81 -4.75
CA LEU A 99 -9.03 -11.54 -5.20
C LEU A 99 -10.03 -11.85 -4.07
N PRO A 100 -9.61 -12.43 -2.93
CA PRO A 100 -10.56 -12.71 -1.84
C PRO A 100 -11.15 -11.44 -1.22
N LEU A 101 -10.52 -10.28 -1.44
CA LEU A 101 -10.99 -9.00 -0.91
C LEU A 101 -11.89 -8.26 -1.88
N ASP A 102 -12.11 -8.79 -3.08
CA ASP A 102 -12.77 -8.09 -4.19
C ASP A 102 -12.15 -6.70 -4.45
N LEU A 103 -10.83 -6.62 -4.34
CA LEU A 103 -10.10 -5.36 -4.40
C LEU A 103 -9.54 -5.15 -5.81
N PRO A 104 -9.93 -4.06 -6.50
CA PRO A 104 -9.37 -3.74 -7.81
C PRO A 104 -7.88 -3.41 -7.72
N VAL A 105 -7.14 -3.81 -8.74
CA VAL A 105 -5.72 -3.50 -8.89
C VAL A 105 -5.51 -2.75 -10.19
N VAL A 106 -4.90 -1.56 -10.12
CA VAL A 106 -4.53 -0.81 -11.30
C VAL A 106 -3.18 -1.32 -11.79
N VAL A 107 -3.18 -1.97 -12.94
CA VAL A 107 -1.97 -2.53 -13.53
C VAL A 107 -1.48 -1.59 -14.61
N VAL A 108 -0.22 -1.18 -14.53
CA VAL A 108 0.37 -0.23 -15.48
C VAL A 108 1.22 -1.01 -16.49
N PRO A 109 0.81 -1.05 -17.77
CA PRO A 109 1.59 -1.74 -18.82
C PRO A 109 2.98 -1.15 -18.95
N GLY A 110 3.98 -2.02 -19.09
CA GLY A 110 5.37 -1.60 -19.28
C GLY A 110 6.06 -1.07 -18.03
N ALA A 111 5.39 -0.99 -16.91
CA ALA A 111 6.01 -0.53 -15.66
C ALA A 111 6.71 -1.67 -14.95
N ASP A 112 7.96 -1.44 -14.52
CA ASP A 112 8.70 -2.35 -13.67
C ASP A 112 8.39 -2.08 -12.20
N HIS A 113 9.10 -2.79 -11.30
CA HIS A 113 8.87 -2.62 -9.85
C HIS A 113 9.06 -1.18 -9.38
N PHE A 114 10.03 -0.47 -9.94
CA PHE A 114 10.38 0.90 -9.54
C PHE A 114 9.69 1.96 -10.39
N PHE A 115 8.85 1.58 -11.32
CA PHE A 115 8.14 2.51 -12.21
C PHE A 115 9.08 3.47 -12.94
N HIS A 116 10.22 2.96 -13.42
CA HIS A 116 11.18 3.77 -14.17
C HIS A 116 10.47 4.50 -15.33
N ARG A 117 10.64 5.83 -15.37
CA ARG A 117 10.04 6.73 -16.38
C ARG A 117 8.51 6.75 -16.37
N ARG A 118 7.86 6.16 -15.35
CA ARG A 118 6.40 6.06 -15.25
C ARG A 118 5.84 6.53 -13.92
N LEU A 119 6.66 7.24 -13.11
CA LEU A 119 6.21 7.77 -11.82
C LEU A 119 5.03 8.74 -11.97
N HIS A 120 4.98 9.48 -13.07
CA HIS A 120 3.87 10.38 -13.36
C HIS A 120 2.53 9.65 -13.46
N LEU A 121 2.53 8.37 -13.85
CA LEU A 121 1.31 7.58 -13.94
C LEU A 121 0.75 7.28 -12.55
N ILE A 122 1.61 7.01 -11.57
CA ILE A 122 1.17 6.84 -10.17
C ILE A 122 0.49 8.12 -9.70
N ARG A 123 1.12 9.26 -9.91
CA ARG A 123 0.55 10.57 -9.57
C ARG A 123 -0.83 10.75 -10.21
N ASP A 124 -0.95 10.46 -11.48
CA ASP A 124 -2.21 10.65 -12.21
C ASP A 124 -3.32 9.73 -11.70
N ILE A 125 -2.99 8.47 -11.42
CA ILE A 125 -3.94 7.51 -10.87
C ILE A 125 -4.47 7.97 -9.51
N VAL A 126 -3.56 8.36 -8.61
CA VAL A 126 -3.92 8.81 -7.27
C VAL A 126 -4.75 10.10 -7.33
N THR A 127 -4.32 11.05 -8.15
CA THR A 127 -5.00 12.33 -8.31
C THR A 127 -6.42 12.13 -8.82
N ARG A 128 -6.62 11.26 -9.81
CA ARG A 128 -7.96 10.97 -10.36
C ARG A 128 -8.85 10.29 -9.32
N ALA A 129 -8.30 9.33 -8.58
CA ALA A 129 -9.06 8.60 -7.58
C ALA A 129 -9.53 9.48 -6.43
N TRP A 130 -8.75 10.51 -6.09
CA TRP A 130 -9.07 11.41 -4.97
C TRP A 130 -9.82 12.68 -5.39
N ARG A 131 -10.11 12.79 -6.66
CA ARG A 131 -10.89 13.92 -7.16
C ARG A 131 -12.38 13.62 -6.98
N HIS A 132 -13.03 14.42 -6.20
CA HIS A 132 -14.48 14.33 -5.97
C HIS A 132 -15.17 15.61 -6.31
#